data_9a209773585668d69e5b73f96343bd03
#
_entry.id   9a209773585668d69e5b73f96343bd03
#
_cell.length_a   1.000
_cell.length_b   1.000
_cell.length_c   1.000
_cell.angle_alpha   90.00
_cell.angle_beta   90.00
_cell.angle_gamma   90.00
#
_symmetry.space_group_name_H-M   'P 1'
#
loop_
_entity.id
_entity.type
_entity.pdbx_description
1 polymer ?
#
loop_
_entity_poly.entity_id
_entity_poly.type
_entity_poly.pdbx_seq_one_letter_code
_entity_poly.pdbx_strand_id
1 'polypeptide(L)'
;MELKYPIILYIGIPVLIVGLVLLHIFGRKQKYHGGKKVANTKFFRGLQEYESQKQLRRVLAVVLEVCIIGALLMSMLLAARPFKTETTSNGVKKRDIFLCLDVSYSICYLNYDLVDSLEKVVAGLKGDRFGILIFNTSSVLYVPMTDDYEFIQQKLDQLKEYFRLQQIYQDQQFNIDQDYSKMMETLDYFDAGTLVNNYARGSSLIGEGLASCVYSFPRLASEDRTRLIIMATDNAEMALSDPLIELDGAIDLVIKNHIKMFGLYPDQETYDKGNYRDYTSDMKDFKSGVERTGGKFYQQSKTLTVEDIVADIQKQEALEVDELIITKEIDQPEAFAVALIVFLTLGFGAGVVLKS
;
A
#
# COMPACT_ATOMS: atom_id res chain seq x y z
N MET A 1 14.94 -11.83 18.82
CA MET A 1 15.02 -12.76 17.70
C MET A 1 13.97 -13.82 17.92
N GLU A 2 13.02 -13.92 17.01
CA GLU A 2 11.87 -14.82 17.10
C GLU A 2 11.97 -15.88 16.01
N LEU A 3 11.28 -17.00 16.18
CA LEU A 3 11.28 -18.10 15.22
C LEU A 3 9.89 -18.22 14.61
N LYS A 4 9.80 -18.25 13.29
CA LYS A 4 8.51 -18.35 12.58
C LYS A 4 7.86 -19.73 12.76
N TYR A 5 8.67 -20.78 12.82
CA TYR A 5 8.21 -22.16 13.00
C TYR A 5 8.91 -22.85 14.19
N PRO A 6 8.65 -22.43 15.44
CA PRO A 6 9.33 -22.99 16.62
C PRO A 6 9.05 -24.48 16.82
N ILE A 7 7.94 -24.98 16.28
CA ILE A 7 7.56 -26.40 16.34
C ILE A 7 8.62 -27.32 15.76
N ILE A 8 9.43 -26.86 14.80
CA ILE A 8 10.53 -27.64 14.20
C ILE A 8 11.59 -27.98 15.27
N LEU A 9 11.88 -27.05 16.16
CA LEU A 9 12.82 -27.29 17.25
C LEU A 9 12.20 -28.15 18.34
N TYR A 10 10.94 -27.93 18.71
CA TYR A 10 10.24 -28.72 19.73
C TYR A 10 10.14 -30.21 19.37
N ILE A 11 9.97 -30.53 18.08
CA ILE A 11 9.94 -31.91 17.60
C ILE A 11 11.35 -32.40 17.26
N GLY A 12 12.16 -31.59 16.59
CA GLY A 12 13.45 -31.97 16.06
C GLY A 12 14.48 -32.32 17.13
N ILE A 13 14.55 -31.54 18.23
CA ILE A 13 15.50 -31.79 19.31
C ILE A 13 15.23 -33.15 20.00
N PRO A 14 14.01 -33.51 20.43
CA PRO A 14 13.73 -34.84 20.96
C PRO A 14 14.06 -35.98 19.99
N VAL A 15 13.72 -35.82 18.72
CA VAL A 15 14.04 -36.84 17.69
C VAL A 15 15.55 -37.02 17.55
N LEU A 16 16.31 -35.93 17.56
CA LEU A 16 17.77 -35.96 17.51
C LEU A 16 18.36 -36.68 18.73
N ILE A 17 17.86 -36.38 19.92
CA ILE A 17 18.31 -37.05 21.17
C ILE A 17 18.02 -38.56 21.12
N VAL A 18 16.80 -38.94 20.74
CA VAL A 18 16.41 -40.35 20.61
C VAL A 18 17.29 -41.05 19.56
N GLY A 19 17.55 -40.42 18.43
CA GLY A 19 18.45 -40.93 17.38
C GLY A 19 19.86 -41.15 17.88
N LEU A 20 20.45 -40.20 18.64
CA LEU A 20 21.79 -40.36 19.25
C LEU A 20 21.84 -41.47 20.28
N VAL A 21 20.81 -41.62 21.11
CA VAL A 21 20.72 -42.71 22.09
C VAL A 21 20.64 -44.06 21.38
N LEU A 22 19.81 -44.18 20.34
CA LEU A 22 19.71 -45.42 19.56
C LEU A 22 21.04 -45.75 18.86
N LEU A 23 21.72 -44.79 18.26
CA LEU A 23 23.03 -44.98 17.68
C LEU A 23 24.06 -45.41 18.70
N HIS A 24 24.02 -44.89 19.94
CA HIS A 24 24.93 -45.29 21.01
C HIS A 24 24.64 -46.72 21.48
N ILE A 25 23.37 -47.14 21.58
CA ILE A 25 22.97 -48.49 21.99
C ILE A 25 23.28 -49.52 20.90
N PHE A 26 22.89 -49.23 19.66
CA PHE A 26 23.02 -50.19 18.54
C PHE A 26 24.36 -50.13 17.83
N GLY A 27 25.09 -48.99 17.84
CA GLY A 27 26.37 -48.80 17.17
C GLY A 27 27.56 -49.58 17.73
N ARG A 28 27.41 -50.15 18.93
CA ARG A 28 28.51 -50.86 19.62
C ARG A 28 28.90 -52.21 19.03
N LYS A 29 28.32 -52.69 17.95
CA LYS A 29 28.57 -54.01 17.35
C LYS A 29 29.15 -53.99 15.94
N GLN A 30 29.96 -53.01 15.60
CA GLN A 30 30.71 -53.12 14.34
C GLN A 30 31.85 -54.15 14.48
N LYS A 31 31.63 -55.33 13.92
CA LYS A 31 32.70 -56.27 13.68
C LYS A 31 33.55 -55.69 12.52
N TYR A 32 34.85 -55.47 12.82
CA TYR A 32 35.80 -55.06 11.79
C TYR A 32 35.81 -56.08 10.62
N HIS A 33 35.33 -55.67 9.48
CA HIS A 33 35.44 -56.41 8.24
C HIS A 33 36.55 -55.74 7.38
N GLY A 34 37.69 -56.38 7.24
CA GLY A 34 38.77 -55.95 6.37
C GLY A 34 39.96 -55.36 7.14
N GLY A 35 40.96 -56.09 7.37
CA GLY A 35 42.26 -55.73 7.93
C GLY A 35 43.09 -56.97 8.17
N LYS A 36 44.42 -56.92 8.02
CA LYS A 36 45.31 -58.02 8.38
C LYS A 36 45.30 -58.21 9.90
N LYS A 37 44.87 -59.37 10.39
CA LYS A 37 44.98 -59.74 11.81
C LYS A 37 46.45 -59.90 12.12
N VAL A 38 46.98 -59.05 12.99
CA VAL A 38 48.34 -59.15 13.50
C VAL A 38 48.26 -59.81 14.85
N ALA A 39 48.95 -60.96 15.02
CA ALA A 39 49.12 -61.66 16.31
C ALA A 39 50.21 -60.96 17.15
N ASN A 40 49.95 -60.78 18.44
CA ASN A 40 50.85 -60.20 19.42
C ASN A 40 51.13 -58.68 19.30
N THR A 41 50.11 -57.90 19.58
CA THR A 41 50.18 -56.43 19.60
C THR A 41 50.77 -55.81 20.87
N LYS A 42 51.26 -56.66 21.85
CA LYS A 42 51.81 -56.12 23.06
C LYS A 42 53.00 -55.20 22.91
N PHE A 43 53.85 -55.43 21.86
CA PHE A 43 55.04 -54.62 21.60
C PHE A 43 54.72 -53.23 21.03
N PHE A 44 53.58 -53.05 20.41
CA PHE A 44 53.19 -51.72 19.81
C PHE A 44 52.51 -50.82 20.83
N ARG A 45 51.95 -51.39 21.95
CA ARG A 45 51.17 -50.57 22.92
C ARG A 45 52.02 -49.60 23.76
N GLY A 46 53.37 -49.75 23.73
CA GLY A 46 54.28 -48.88 24.45
C GLY A 46 55.01 -47.89 23.54
N LEU A 47 54.75 -47.86 22.24
CA LEU A 47 55.37 -46.91 21.32
C LEU A 47 54.60 -45.56 21.36
N GLN A 48 55.35 -44.49 21.54
CA GLN A 48 54.83 -43.14 21.67
C GLN A 48 54.03 -42.74 20.40
N GLU A 49 54.46 -43.20 19.25
CA GLU A 49 53.77 -42.97 17.98
C GLU A 49 52.36 -43.63 17.93
N TYR A 50 52.24 -44.85 18.44
CA TYR A 50 50.96 -45.58 18.45
C TYR A 50 49.93 -44.87 19.42
N GLU A 51 50.38 -44.47 20.59
CA GLU A 51 49.50 -43.76 21.52
C GLU A 51 49.11 -42.35 20.97
N SER A 52 50.02 -41.66 20.33
CA SER A 52 49.75 -40.40 19.64
C SER A 52 48.70 -40.56 18.54
N GLN A 53 48.88 -41.54 17.64
CA GLN A 53 47.91 -41.83 16.56
C GLN A 53 46.53 -42.25 17.11
N LYS A 54 46.49 -43.05 18.15
CA LYS A 54 45.26 -43.47 18.81
C LYS A 54 44.55 -42.29 19.46
N GLN A 55 45.30 -41.38 20.09
CA GLN A 55 44.76 -40.18 20.71
C GLN A 55 44.21 -39.22 19.63
N LEU A 56 44.98 -39.03 18.56
CA LEU A 56 44.55 -38.22 17.41
C LEU A 56 43.22 -38.73 16.79
N ARG A 57 43.13 -40.05 16.55
CA ARG A 57 41.91 -40.67 16.02
C ARG A 57 40.71 -40.50 16.97
N ARG A 58 40.93 -40.59 18.28
CA ARG A 58 39.85 -40.34 19.27
C ARG A 58 39.37 -38.87 19.21
N VAL A 59 40.31 -37.93 19.19
CA VAL A 59 39.98 -36.52 19.11
C VAL A 59 39.21 -36.20 17.83
N LEU A 60 39.71 -36.71 16.69
CA LEU A 60 39.02 -36.51 15.39
C LEU A 60 37.63 -37.14 15.36
N ALA A 61 37.43 -38.31 15.98
CA ALA A 61 36.12 -38.93 16.06
C ALA A 61 35.14 -38.10 16.91
N VAL A 62 35.60 -37.54 18.02
CA VAL A 62 34.78 -36.62 18.85
C VAL A 62 34.48 -35.35 18.09
N VAL A 63 35.45 -34.76 17.40
CA VAL A 63 35.24 -33.57 16.56
C VAL A 63 34.21 -33.85 15.48
N LEU A 64 34.30 -34.98 14.78
CA LEU A 64 33.32 -35.37 13.76
C LEU A 64 31.91 -35.50 14.34
N GLU A 65 31.76 -36.14 15.50
CA GLU A 65 30.47 -36.30 16.18
C GLU A 65 29.86 -34.93 16.56
N VAL A 66 30.67 -34.04 17.15
CA VAL A 66 30.24 -32.67 17.51
C VAL A 66 29.85 -31.89 16.26
N CYS A 67 30.62 -32.01 15.18
CA CYS A 67 30.32 -31.33 13.92
C CYS A 67 29.00 -31.80 13.29
N ILE A 68 28.72 -33.11 13.32
CA ILE A 68 27.44 -33.65 12.80
C ILE A 68 26.28 -33.16 13.65
N ILE A 69 26.38 -33.19 14.97
CA ILE A 69 25.32 -32.70 15.87
C ILE A 69 25.13 -31.20 15.66
N GLY A 70 26.19 -30.42 15.58
CA GLY A 70 26.15 -28.97 15.33
C GLY A 70 25.49 -28.62 13.98
N ALA A 71 25.86 -29.37 12.93
CA ALA A 71 25.26 -29.17 11.59
C ALA A 71 23.76 -29.46 11.60
N LEU A 72 23.30 -30.51 12.27
CA LEU A 72 21.88 -30.83 12.39
C LEU A 72 21.11 -29.75 13.17
N LEU A 73 21.68 -29.25 14.27
CA LEU A 73 21.07 -28.18 15.07
C LEU A 73 20.98 -26.89 14.27
N MET A 74 22.04 -26.49 13.52
CA MET A 74 22.02 -25.31 12.69
C MET A 74 21.02 -25.44 11.52
N SER A 75 20.92 -26.63 10.94
CA SER A 75 19.92 -26.93 9.92
C SER A 75 18.47 -26.79 10.43
N MET A 76 18.20 -27.29 11.66
CA MET A 76 16.90 -27.14 12.31
C MET A 76 16.57 -25.67 12.61
N LEU A 77 17.56 -24.89 13.08
CA LEU A 77 17.40 -23.45 13.32
C LEU A 77 17.10 -22.68 12.04
N LEU A 78 17.79 -22.99 10.94
CA LEU A 78 17.49 -22.41 9.64
C LEU A 78 16.09 -22.76 9.15
N ALA A 79 15.67 -24.02 9.31
CA ALA A 79 14.32 -24.46 8.96
C ALA A 79 13.25 -23.81 9.83
N ALA A 80 13.55 -23.48 11.09
CA ALA A 80 12.65 -22.75 11.98
C ALA A 80 12.48 -21.27 11.61
N ARG A 81 13.23 -20.77 10.62
CA ARG A 81 13.15 -19.44 10.03
C ARG A 81 13.25 -18.33 11.08
N PRO A 82 14.47 -18.06 11.58
CA PRO A 82 14.70 -16.98 12.52
C PRO A 82 14.47 -15.62 11.86
N PHE A 83 13.67 -14.77 12.52
CA PHE A 83 13.39 -13.42 12.04
C PHE A 83 13.53 -12.40 13.16
N LYS A 84 13.74 -11.17 12.78
CA LYS A 84 13.71 -9.99 13.64
C LYS A 84 12.57 -9.10 13.20
N THR A 85 11.78 -8.68 14.15
CA THR A 85 10.77 -7.67 13.92
C THR A 85 11.42 -6.30 13.96
N GLU A 86 11.53 -5.64 12.85
CA GLU A 86 11.92 -4.24 12.82
C GLU A 86 10.67 -3.37 12.73
N THR A 87 10.48 -2.58 13.79
CA THR A 87 9.49 -1.53 13.85
C THR A 87 10.10 -0.31 13.18
N THR A 88 9.82 -0.12 11.92
CA THR A 88 10.26 1.09 11.24
C THR A 88 9.14 2.11 11.35
N SER A 89 9.28 3.07 12.25
CA SER A 89 8.46 4.28 12.26
C SER A 89 8.94 5.23 11.16
N ASN A 90 8.95 4.78 9.91
CA ASN A 90 9.02 5.69 8.78
C ASN A 90 7.59 6.16 8.50
N GLY A 91 7.14 7.04 9.38
CA GLY A 91 5.81 7.59 9.42
C GLY A 91 5.44 8.52 8.26
N VAL A 92 5.65 8.11 7.04
CA VAL A 92 4.92 8.69 5.92
C VAL A 92 4.04 7.59 5.36
N LYS A 93 2.82 7.47 5.89
CA LYS A 93 1.78 6.74 5.19
C LYS A 93 1.66 7.36 3.81
N LYS A 94 1.97 6.60 2.81
CA LYS A 94 1.70 6.97 1.42
C LYS A 94 0.19 6.97 1.23
N ARG A 95 -0.35 8.03 0.64
CA ARG A 95 -1.77 8.22 0.42
C ARG A 95 -2.10 8.01 -1.05
N ASP A 96 -3.32 7.56 -1.30
CA ASP A 96 -3.96 7.56 -2.60
C ASP A 96 -5.12 8.56 -2.53
N ILE A 97 -5.04 9.62 -3.28
CA ILE A 97 -5.97 10.74 -3.23
C ILE A 97 -6.68 10.84 -4.59
N PHE A 98 -8.00 10.68 -4.59
CA PHE A 98 -8.82 10.99 -5.76
C PHE A 98 -9.49 12.34 -5.62
N LEU A 99 -9.36 13.16 -6.66
CA LEU A 99 -10.22 14.30 -6.87
C LEU A 99 -11.46 13.82 -7.64
N CYS A 100 -12.63 13.94 -7.05
CA CYS A 100 -13.91 13.59 -7.62
C CYS A 100 -14.66 14.88 -7.92
N LEU A 101 -14.64 15.33 -9.17
CA LEU A 101 -15.12 16.64 -9.55
C LEU A 101 -16.42 16.55 -10.35
N ASP A 102 -17.47 17.14 -9.81
CA ASP A 102 -18.67 17.45 -10.57
C ASP A 102 -18.31 18.57 -11.56
N VAL A 103 -18.36 18.28 -12.86
CA VAL A 103 -18.00 19.25 -13.88
C VAL A 103 -19.22 19.93 -14.50
N SER A 104 -20.35 19.96 -13.79
CA SER A 104 -21.50 20.77 -14.17
C SER A 104 -21.16 22.27 -14.16
N TYR A 105 -21.83 23.02 -15.01
CA TYR A 105 -21.55 24.45 -15.14
C TYR A 105 -21.87 25.24 -13.87
N SER A 106 -22.81 24.78 -13.06
CA SER A 106 -23.21 25.42 -11.79
C SER A 106 -22.09 25.54 -10.77
N ILE A 107 -21.10 24.63 -10.82
CA ILE A 107 -20.00 24.57 -9.82
C ILE A 107 -18.63 25.03 -10.40
N CYS A 108 -18.58 25.57 -11.60
CA CYS A 108 -17.34 25.92 -12.28
C CYS A 108 -16.44 26.89 -11.48
N TYR A 109 -17.02 27.81 -10.70
CA TYR A 109 -16.28 28.75 -9.85
C TYR A 109 -15.53 28.03 -8.72
N LEU A 110 -16.22 27.15 -7.98
CA LEU A 110 -15.60 26.37 -6.91
C LEU A 110 -14.51 25.46 -7.47
N ASN A 111 -14.77 24.80 -8.60
CA ASN A 111 -13.80 23.90 -9.23
C ASN A 111 -12.55 24.66 -9.71
N TYR A 112 -12.71 25.86 -10.27
CA TYR A 112 -11.58 26.70 -10.67
C TYR A 112 -10.68 27.00 -9.47
N ASP A 113 -11.25 27.49 -8.37
CA ASP A 113 -10.51 27.81 -7.15
C ASP A 113 -9.85 26.57 -6.54
N LEU A 114 -10.52 25.42 -6.57
CA LEU A 114 -9.99 24.15 -6.08
C LEU A 114 -8.77 23.71 -6.89
N VAL A 115 -8.86 23.71 -8.20
CA VAL A 115 -7.77 23.30 -9.08
C VAL A 115 -6.59 24.25 -8.95
N ASP A 116 -6.81 25.58 -8.91
CA ASP A 116 -5.75 26.59 -8.68
C ASP A 116 -5.02 26.36 -7.34
N SER A 117 -5.76 26.01 -6.29
CA SER A 117 -5.17 25.71 -4.98
C SER A 117 -4.40 24.39 -4.98
N LEU A 118 -4.89 23.38 -5.68
CA LEU A 118 -4.25 22.07 -5.77
C LEU A 118 -2.97 22.08 -6.60
N GLU A 119 -2.88 22.91 -7.67
CA GLU A 119 -1.65 23.11 -8.43
C GLU A 119 -0.47 23.48 -7.51
N LYS A 120 -0.71 24.40 -6.56
CA LYS A 120 0.30 24.85 -5.59
C LYS A 120 0.73 23.75 -4.63
N VAL A 121 -0.20 22.88 -4.28
CA VAL A 121 -0.02 21.79 -3.32
C VAL A 121 0.70 20.59 -3.93
N VAL A 122 0.30 20.17 -5.12
CA VAL A 122 0.88 19.02 -5.83
C VAL A 122 2.38 19.18 -6.04
N ALA A 123 2.84 20.41 -6.30
CA ALA A 123 4.26 20.70 -6.45
C ALA A 123 5.12 20.41 -5.19
N GLY A 124 4.51 20.37 -4.01
CA GLY A 124 5.19 20.11 -2.72
C GLY A 124 5.09 18.67 -2.20
N LEU A 125 4.32 17.80 -2.85
CA LEU A 125 4.05 16.45 -2.36
C LEU A 125 5.18 15.47 -2.68
N LYS A 126 5.37 14.49 -1.79
CA LYS A 126 6.34 13.39 -1.98
C LYS A 126 5.75 12.06 -1.50
N GLY A 127 5.59 11.12 -2.42
CA GLY A 127 5.18 9.76 -2.11
C GLY A 127 3.68 9.48 -2.13
N ASP A 128 2.82 10.50 -2.23
CA ASP A 128 1.38 10.35 -2.45
C ASP A 128 1.10 10.08 -3.94
N ARG A 129 -0.01 9.39 -4.22
CA ARG A 129 -0.51 9.25 -5.59
C ARG A 129 -1.81 10.02 -5.73
N PHE A 130 -1.99 10.62 -6.89
CA PHE A 130 -3.19 11.35 -7.26
C PHE A 130 -3.89 10.71 -8.44
N GLY A 131 -5.20 10.69 -8.37
CA GLY A 131 -6.08 10.42 -9.50
C GLY A 131 -7.11 11.53 -9.63
N ILE A 132 -7.64 11.74 -10.82
CA ILE A 132 -8.72 12.70 -11.07
C ILE A 132 -9.83 12.00 -11.83
N LEU A 133 -11.01 12.01 -11.25
CA LEU A 133 -12.24 11.58 -11.89
C LEU A 133 -13.14 12.78 -12.04
N ILE A 134 -13.62 13.01 -13.24
CA ILE A 134 -14.61 14.06 -13.56
C ILE A 134 -15.94 13.40 -13.90
N PHE A 135 -17.04 13.99 -13.48
CA PHE A 135 -18.37 13.45 -13.77
C PHE A 135 -19.43 14.53 -13.95
N ASN A 136 -20.45 14.17 -14.67
CA ASN A 136 -21.72 14.89 -14.80
C ASN A 136 -22.82 13.82 -15.01
N THR A 137 -23.32 13.57 -16.21
CA THR A 137 -24.20 12.43 -16.56
C THR A 137 -23.43 11.10 -16.54
N SER A 138 -22.18 11.14 -16.96
CA SER A 138 -21.25 10.01 -16.99
C SER A 138 -19.91 10.36 -16.35
N SER A 139 -19.19 9.36 -15.91
CA SER A 139 -17.91 9.51 -15.23
C SER A 139 -16.75 9.19 -16.15
N VAL A 140 -15.70 10.02 -16.12
CA VAL A 140 -14.46 9.82 -16.86
C VAL A 140 -13.29 9.78 -15.89
N LEU A 141 -12.52 8.70 -15.92
CA LEU A 141 -11.23 8.64 -15.23
C LEU A 141 -10.23 9.50 -16.03
N TYR A 142 -10.15 10.78 -15.69
CA TYR A 142 -9.37 11.77 -16.41
C TYR A 142 -7.86 11.59 -16.19
N VAL A 143 -7.46 11.31 -14.92
CA VAL A 143 -6.09 10.96 -14.56
C VAL A 143 -6.14 9.67 -13.72
N PRO A 144 -5.58 8.56 -14.21
CA PRO A 144 -5.44 7.37 -13.40
C PRO A 144 -4.48 7.62 -12.24
N MET A 145 -4.60 6.83 -11.16
CA MET A 145 -3.78 6.98 -9.95
C MET A 145 -2.28 6.91 -10.28
N THR A 146 -1.55 8.01 -10.07
CA THR A 146 -0.13 8.16 -10.40
C THR A 146 0.61 9.04 -9.39
N ASP A 147 1.93 8.90 -9.31
CA ASP A 147 2.86 9.79 -8.60
C ASP A 147 3.73 10.63 -9.58
N ASP A 148 3.35 10.66 -10.84
CA ASP A 148 3.91 11.59 -11.83
C ASP A 148 3.30 12.98 -11.65
N TYR A 149 3.92 13.78 -10.78
CA TYR A 149 3.42 15.11 -10.43
C TYR A 149 3.48 16.11 -11.58
N GLU A 150 4.40 15.94 -12.52
CA GLU A 150 4.47 16.79 -13.71
C GLU A 150 3.25 16.55 -14.62
N PHE A 151 2.91 15.29 -14.83
CA PHE A 151 1.70 14.90 -15.58
C PHE A 151 0.42 15.40 -14.89
N ILE A 152 0.33 15.25 -13.55
CA ILE A 152 -0.81 15.76 -12.78
C ILE A 152 -0.94 17.26 -12.93
N GLN A 153 0.17 18.02 -12.82
CA GLN A 153 0.18 19.48 -12.99
C GLN A 153 -0.36 19.90 -14.34
N GLN A 154 0.11 19.28 -15.43
CA GLN A 154 -0.38 19.56 -16.78
C GLN A 154 -1.88 19.30 -16.92
N LYS A 155 -2.40 18.27 -16.24
CA LYS A 155 -3.83 17.94 -16.27
C LYS A 155 -4.68 18.89 -15.43
N LEU A 156 -4.16 19.37 -14.32
CA LEU A 156 -4.79 20.42 -13.52
C LEU A 156 -4.84 21.73 -14.32
N ASP A 157 -3.76 22.14 -15.00
CA ASP A 157 -3.75 23.31 -15.89
C ASP A 157 -4.84 23.23 -16.97
N GLN A 158 -5.04 22.04 -17.57
CA GLN A 158 -6.11 21.83 -18.57
C GLN A 158 -7.51 21.95 -17.95
N LEU A 159 -7.73 21.39 -16.76
CA LEU A 159 -9.01 21.53 -16.05
C LEU A 159 -9.28 22.97 -15.63
N LYS A 160 -8.27 23.67 -15.18
CA LYS A 160 -8.37 25.08 -14.81
C LYS A 160 -8.82 25.94 -16.00
N GLU A 161 -8.23 25.72 -17.18
CA GLU A 161 -8.66 26.40 -18.40
C GLU A 161 -10.10 26.02 -18.78
N TYR A 162 -10.49 24.74 -18.67
CA TYR A 162 -11.85 24.29 -18.89
C TYR A 162 -12.84 25.02 -17.97
N PHE A 163 -12.59 25.06 -16.65
CA PHE A 163 -13.48 25.77 -15.72
C PHE A 163 -13.49 27.26 -15.94
N ARG A 164 -12.38 27.87 -16.34
CA ARG A 164 -12.35 29.30 -16.75
C ARG A 164 -13.24 29.54 -17.95
N LEU A 165 -13.24 28.68 -18.94
CA LEU A 165 -14.09 28.79 -20.13
C LEU A 165 -15.56 28.58 -19.80
N GLN A 166 -15.88 27.65 -18.87
CA GLN A 166 -17.26 27.50 -18.38
C GLN A 166 -17.76 28.76 -17.68
N GLN A 167 -16.93 29.46 -16.87
CA GLN A 167 -17.29 30.73 -16.23
C GLN A 167 -17.60 31.80 -17.29
N ILE A 168 -16.75 31.95 -18.31
CA ILE A 168 -16.97 32.90 -19.41
C ILE A 168 -18.27 32.58 -20.12
N TYR A 169 -18.55 31.31 -20.40
CA TYR A 169 -19.76 30.86 -21.04
C TYR A 169 -21.00 31.15 -20.18
N GLN A 170 -20.96 30.87 -18.90
CA GLN A 170 -22.06 31.07 -17.97
C GLN A 170 -22.35 32.57 -17.75
N ASP A 171 -21.32 33.37 -17.59
CA ASP A 171 -21.45 34.83 -17.40
C ASP A 171 -21.79 35.59 -18.69
N GLN A 172 -21.87 34.91 -19.84
CA GLN A 172 -22.08 35.52 -21.16
C GLN A 172 -21.07 36.63 -21.49
N GLN A 173 -19.85 36.53 -20.93
CA GLN A 173 -18.78 37.52 -21.13
C GLN A 173 -17.99 37.22 -22.41
N PHE A 174 -18.69 37.10 -23.53
CA PHE A 174 -18.03 36.87 -24.81
C PHE A 174 -17.47 38.19 -25.35
N ASN A 175 -16.17 38.33 -25.39
CA ASN A 175 -15.50 39.38 -26.16
C ASN A 175 -15.40 38.96 -27.63
N ILE A 176 -15.66 39.90 -28.54
CA ILE A 176 -15.61 39.70 -30.00
C ILE A 176 -14.22 39.20 -30.47
N ASP A 177 -13.16 39.45 -29.67
CA ASP A 177 -11.78 39.05 -29.95
C ASP A 177 -11.44 37.62 -29.43
N GLN A 178 -12.34 36.98 -28.69
CA GLN A 178 -12.12 35.57 -28.29
C GLN A 178 -12.49 34.66 -29.45
N ASP A 179 -11.58 33.71 -29.76
CA ASP A 179 -11.87 32.66 -30.72
C ASP A 179 -12.93 31.71 -30.14
N TYR A 180 -14.21 32.06 -30.35
CA TYR A 180 -15.37 31.32 -29.90
C TYR A 180 -15.28 29.82 -30.30
N SER A 181 -14.76 29.57 -31.51
CA SER A 181 -14.61 28.23 -32.03
C SER A 181 -13.65 27.40 -31.17
N LYS A 182 -12.50 27.96 -30.76
CA LYS A 182 -11.53 27.30 -29.90
C LYS A 182 -12.06 27.09 -28.46
N MET A 183 -12.83 28.05 -27.96
CA MET A 183 -13.51 27.91 -26.67
C MET A 183 -14.45 26.70 -26.67
N MET A 184 -15.33 26.64 -27.69
CA MET A 184 -16.28 25.55 -27.84
C MET A 184 -15.59 24.20 -28.05
N GLU A 185 -14.50 24.15 -28.82
CA GLU A 185 -13.70 22.92 -28.99
C GLU A 185 -13.20 22.37 -27.64
N THR A 186 -12.73 23.25 -26.76
CA THR A 186 -12.27 22.84 -25.43
C THR A 186 -13.42 22.38 -24.54
N LEU A 187 -14.56 23.10 -24.54
CA LEU A 187 -15.74 22.70 -23.77
C LEU A 187 -16.28 21.34 -24.27
N ASP A 188 -16.46 21.19 -25.57
CA ASP A 188 -16.95 19.95 -26.21
C ASP A 188 -16.05 18.77 -25.94
N TYR A 189 -14.73 18.96 -25.83
CA TYR A 189 -13.81 17.87 -25.49
C TYR A 189 -14.11 17.22 -24.14
N PHE A 190 -14.39 18.03 -23.12
CA PHE A 190 -14.74 17.51 -21.79
C PHE A 190 -16.19 17.03 -21.72
N ASP A 191 -17.10 17.77 -22.32
CA ASP A 191 -18.53 17.49 -22.34
C ASP A 191 -18.85 16.19 -23.10
N ALA A 192 -18.12 15.89 -24.17
CA ALA A 192 -18.30 14.66 -24.94
C ALA A 192 -18.11 13.38 -24.10
N GLY A 193 -17.28 13.41 -23.07
CA GLY A 193 -17.05 12.29 -22.16
C GLY A 193 -17.99 12.27 -20.96
N THR A 194 -18.41 13.43 -20.48
CA THR A 194 -19.17 13.60 -19.24
C THR A 194 -20.68 13.76 -19.43
N LEU A 195 -21.14 14.14 -20.62
CA LEU A 195 -22.57 14.33 -20.95
C LEU A 195 -23.15 13.22 -21.84
N VAL A 196 -22.61 12.00 -21.75
CA VAL A 196 -23.10 10.88 -22.57
C VAL A 196 -24.54 10.55 -22.20
N ASN A 197 -25.45 10.65 -23.20
CA ASN A 197 -26.87 10.35 -23.07
C ASN A 197 -27.61 11.23 -22.03
N ASN A 198 -27.15 12.47 -21.83
CA ASN A 198 -27.71 13.41 -20.84
C ASN A 198 -29.21 13.70 -21.07
N TYR A 199 -29.68 13.72 -22.33
CA TYR A 199 -31.11 13.93 -22.68
C TYR A 199 -32.03 12.85 -22.12
N ALA A 200 -31.53 11.65 -21.85
CA ALA A 200 -32.32 10.56 -21.29
C ALA A 200 -32.07 10.34 -19.79
N ARG A 201 -30.84 10.62 -19.33
CA ARG A 201 -30.41 10.32 -17.96
C ARG A 201 -30.42 11.55 -17.05
N GLY A 202 -30.32 12.75 -17.61
CA GLY A 202 -30.18 14.00 -16.87
C GLY A 202 -28.73 14.39 -16.67
N SER A 203 -28.45 15.17 -15.64
CA SER A 203 -27.11 15.69 -15.32
C SER A 203 -26.80 15.60 -13.84
N SER A 204 -25.53 15.77 -13.50
CA SER A 204 -25.03 15.77 -12.12
C SER A 204 -25.47 14.51 -11.35
N LEU A 205 -25.16 13.31 -11.91
CA LEU A 205 -25.47 12.03 -11.26
C LEU A 205 -24.46 11.75 -10.16
N ILE A 206 -24.67 12.39 -8.99
CA ILE A 206 -23.69 12.50 -7.90
C ILE A 206 -23.30 11.14 -7.34
N GLY A 207 -24.29 10.27 -7.08
CA GLY A 207 -24.03 8.93 -6.54
C GLY A 207 -23.21 8.07 -7.50
N GLU A 208 -23.49 8.14 -8.81
CA GLU A 208 -22.72 7.41 -9.83
C GLU A 208 -21.31 7.95 -9.99
N GLY A 209 -21.11 9.27 -9.90
CA GLY A 209 -19.81 9.92 -9.90
C GLY A 209 -18.95 9.43 -8.73
N LEU A 210 -19.49 9.47 -7.53
CA LEU A 210 -18.80 9.02 -6.31
C LEU A 210 -18.50 7.51 -6.36
N ALA A 211 -19.45 6.67 -6.77
CA ALA A 211 -19.23 5.23 -6.89
C ALA A 211 -18.14 4.90 -7.91
N SER A 212 -18.14 5.60 -9.06
CA SER A 212 -17.10 5.44 -10.08
C SER A 212 -15.72 5.82 -9.53
N CYS A 213 -15.66 6.86 -8.69
CA CYS A 213 -14.43 7.26 -8.01
C CYS A 213 -13.92 6.16 -7.06
N VAL A 214 -14.80 5.57 -6.24
CA VAL A 214 -14.44 4.47 -5.33
C VAL A 214 -13.83 3.30 -6.10
N TYR A 215 -14.47 2.87 -7.18
CA TYR A 215 -13.98 1.74 -7.98
C TYR A 215 -12.76 2.05 -8.85
N SER A 216 -12.38 3.31 -8.97
CA SER A 216 -11.15 3.73 -9.67
C SER A 216 -9.88 3.57 -8.81
N PHE A 217 -9.99 3.34 -7.50
CA PHE A 217 -8.84 3.06 -6.67
C PHE A 217 -8.19 1.73 -7.04
N PRO A 218 -6.86 1.68 -7.22
CA PRO A 218 -6.16 0.44 -7.45
C PRO A 218 -6.17 -0.44 -6.18
N ARG A 219 -6.44 -1.72 -6.32
CA ARG A 219 -6.35 -2.72 -5.24
C ARG A 219 -7.14 -2.34 -3.98
N LEU A 220 -8.43 -2.10 -4.10
CA LEU A 220 -9.31 -1.74 -2.97
C LEU A 220 -9.18 -2.66 -1.74
N ALA A 221 -8.84 -3.93 -1.93
CA ALA A 221 -8.66 -4.90 -0.85
C ALA A 221 -7.31 -4.78 -0.10
N SER A 222 -6.38 -3.91 -0.54
CA SER A 222 -5.07 -3.72 0.11
C SER A 222 -5.12 -2.59 1.13
N GLU A 223 -4.50 -2.77 2.31
CA GLU A 223 -4.48 -1.81 3.41
C GLU A 223 -3.14 -1.05 3.54
N ASP A 224 -2.27 -1.17 2.54
CA ASP A 224 -0.92 -0.61 2.56
C ASP A 224 -0.84 0.90 2.36
N ARG A 225 -1.97 1.54 1.98
CA ARG A 225 -2.07 2.98 1.74
C ARG A 225 -3.40 3.53 2.29
N THR A 226 -3.37 4.75 2.80
CA THR A 226 -4.61 5.48 3.16
C THR A 226 -5.27 5.98 1.89
N ARG A 227 -6.60 5.91 1.83
CA ARG A 227 -7.38 6.37 0.67
C ARG A 227 -8.26 7.54 1.05
N LEU A 228 -8.20 8.56 0.21
CA LEU A 228 -8.93 9.79 0.38
C LEU A 228 -9.69 10.13 -0.90
N ILE A 229 -10.88 10.67 -0.75
CA ILE A 229 -11.61 11.35 -1.83
C ILE A 229 -11.78 12.81 -1.42
N ILE A 230 -11.39 13.73 -2.29
CA ILE A 230 -11.74 15.14 -2.22
C ILE A 230 -12.82 15.35 -3.28
N MET A 231 -14.06 15.55 -2.85
CA MET A 231 -15.20 15.69 -3.74
C MET A 231 -15.72 17.13 -3.74
N ALA A 232 -15.81 17.72 -4.91
CA ALA A 232 -16.44 19.03 -5.11
C ALA A 232 -17.73 18.86 -5.90
N THR A 233 -18.86 19.27 -5.31
CA THR A 233 -20.19 19.24 -5.91
C THR A 233 -21.12 20.20 -5.17
N ASP A 234 -22.14 20.69 -5.85
CA ASP A 234 -23.27 21.41 -5.28
C ASP A 234 -24.43 20.50 -4.89
N ASN A 235 -24.27 19.19 -5.10
CA ASN A 235 -25.27 18.15 -4.83
C ASN A 235 -26.63 18.41 -5.51
N ALA A 236 -26.63 19.17 -6.59
CA ALA A 236 -27.84 19.51 -7.33
C ALA A 236 -28.11 18.46 -8.41
N GLU A 237 -28.44 17.24 -8.02
CA GLU A 237 -28.75 16.17 -8.95
C GLU A 237 -29.97 16.46 -9.79
N MET A 238 -29.84 16.32 -11.10
CA MET A 238 -30.87 16.56 -12.13
C MET A 238 -31.18 15.29 -12.91
N ALA A 239 -31.36 14.17 -12.21
CA ALA A 239 -31.68 12.89 -12.82
C ALA A 239 -33.03 12.91 -13.52
N LEU A 240 -33.09 12.46 -14.78
CA LEU A 240 -34.32 12.25 -15.57
C LEU A 240 -34.81 10.80 -15.54
N SER A 241 -33.96 9.88 -15.10
CA SER A 241 -34.27 8.47 -14.86
C SER A 241 -33.63 8.04 -13.55
N ASP A 242 -34.11 6.94 -13.00
CA ASP A 242 -33.53 6.39 -11.76
C ASP A 242 -32.02 6.18 -11.94
N PRO A 243 -31.16 6.76 -11.10
CA PRO A 243 -29.72 6.54 -11.16
C PRO A 243 -29.39 5.10 -10.79
N LEU A 244 -28.28 4.58 -11.30
CA LEU A 244 -27.79 3.24 -10.95
C LEU A 244 -27.48 3.11 -9.46
N ILE A 245 -27.06 4.21 -8.84
CA ILE A 245 -26.80 4.33 -7.42
C ILE A 245 -27.01 5.77 -6.97
N GLU A 246 -27.77 5.95 -5.91
CA GLU A 246 -27.99 7.24 -5.26
C GLU A 246 -26.79 7.63 -4.37
N LEU A 247 -26.73 8.88 -3.93
CA LEU A 247 -25.65 9.40 -3.09
C LEU A 247 -25.45 8.54 -1.83
N ASP A 248 -26.51 8.18 -1.12
CA ASP A 248 -26.43 7.36 0.10
C ASP A 248 -25.80 5.99 -0.13
N GLY A 249 -26.17 5.31 -1.21
CA GLY A 249 -25.59 4.04 -1.60
C GLY A 249 -24.09 4.17 -1.96
N ALA A 250 -23.71 5.26 -2.61
CA ALA A 250 -22.31 5.56 -2.92
C ALA A 250 -21.50 5.89 -1.65
N ILE A 251 -22.07 6.61 -0.69
CA ILE A 251 -21.46 6.85 0.63
C ILE A 251 -21.23 5.53 1.36
N ASP A 252 -22.17 4.60 1.32
CA ASP A 252 -22.00 3.27 1.93
C ASP A 252 -20.84 2.50 1.28
N LEU A 253 -20.60 2.66 -0.04
CA LEU A 253 -19.41 2.11 -0.70
C LEU A 253 -18.11 2.76 -0.21
N VAL A 254 -18.09 4.07 0.01
CA VAL A 254 -16.94 4.80 0.58
C VAL A 254 -16.60 4.22 1.95
N ILE A 255 -17.59 4.09 2.83
CA ILE A 255 -17.44 3.55 4.19
C ILE A 255 -16.97 2.10 4.15
N LYS A 256 -17.59 1.26 3.34
CA LYS A 256 -17.25 -0.17 3.19
C LYS A 256 -15.80 -0.39 2.77
N ASN A 257 -15.24 0.51 1.97
CA ASN A 257 -13.87 0.43 1.48
C ASN A 257 -12.86 1.21 2.33
N HIS A 258 -13.25 1.67 3.52
CA HIS A 258 -12.41 2.43 4.45
C HIS A 258 -11.76 3.66 3.79
N ILE A 259 -12.52 4.36 2.95
CA ILE A 259 -12.10 5.59 2.29
C ILE A 259 -12.64 6.76 3.11
N LYS A 260 -11.81 7.76 3.36
CA LYS A 260 -12.24 9.01 3.99
C LYS A 260 -12.58 10.02 2.89
N MET A 261 -13.71 10.73 3.02
CA MET A 261 -14.15 11.71 2.04
C MET A 261 -14.17 13.12 2.63
N PHE A 262 -13.52 14.03 1.92
CA PHE A 262 -13.60 15.47 2.18
C PHE A 262 -14.53 16.10 1.13
N GLY A 263 -15.61 16.72 1.60
CA GLY A 263 -16.59 17.34 0.73
C GLY A 263 -16.39 18.85 0.66
N LEU A 264 -16.29 19.41 -0.54
CA LEU A 264 -16.26 20.85 -0.81
C LEU A 264 -17.59 21.26 -1.43
N TYR A 265 -18.19 22.27 -0.86
CA TYR A 265 -19.51 22.78 -1.26
C TYR A 265 -19.43 24.30 -1.54
N PRO A 266 -20.09 24.81 -2.58
CA PRO A 266 -20.04 26.22 -2.92
C PRO A 266 -20.72 27.09 -1.85
N ASP A 267 -20.45 28.40 -1.86
CA ASP A 267 -21.26 29.35 -1.12
C ASP A 267 -22.63 29.52 -1.78
N GLN A 268 -23.58 30.13 -1.06
CA GLN A 268 -24.94 30.27 -1.54
C GLN A 268 -25.02 31.16 -2.79
N GLU A 269 -24.19 32.19 -2.88
CA GLU A 269 -24.18 33.11 -4.05
C GLU A 269 -23.76 32.35 -5.33
N THR A 270 -22.77 31.48 -5.22
CA THR A 270 -22.30 30.63 -6.32
C THR A 270 -23.34 29.58 -6.69
N TYR A 271 -23.94 28.92 -5.69
CA TYR A 271 -24.99 27.91 -5.90
C TYR A 271 -26.20 28.49 -6.63
N ASP A 272 -26.71 29.64 -6.17
CA ASP A 272 -27.93 30.28 -6.73
C ASP A 272 -27.75 30.78 -8.15
N LYS A 273 -26.49 30.98 -8.65
CA LYS A 273 -26.23 31.32 -10.05
C LYS A 273 -26.57 30.20 -11.02
N GLY A 274 -26.38 28.94 -10.59
CA GLY A 274 -26.53 27.77 -11.46
C GLY A 274 -27.72 26.88 -11.14
N ASN A 275 -28.37 27.06 -10.00
CA ASN A 275 -29.39 26.14 -9.50
C ASN A 275 -30.70 26.82 -9.10
N TYR A 276 -31.79 26.09 -9.28
CA TYR A 276 -33.15 26.49 -8.84
C TYR A 276 -33.67 25.61 -7.70
N ARG A 277 -32.77 24.84 -7.05
CA ARG A 277 -33.08 23.90 -5.95
C ARG A 277 -32.88 24.55 -4.59
N ASP A 278 -33.27 23.85 -3.53
CA ASP A 278 -33.07 24.30 -2.15
C ASP A 278 -31.62 24.07 -1.71
N TYR A 279 -30.83 25.15 -1.68
CA TYR A 279 -29.46 25.16 -1.21
C TYR A 279 -29.26 24.44 0.12
N THR A 280 -30.16 24.71 1.08
CA THR A 280 -30.03 24.17 2.46
C THR A 280 -30.25 22.67 2.51
N SER A 281 -31.20 22.15 1.71
CA SER A 281 -31.49 20.72 1.62
C SER A 281 -30.32 19.98 0.98
N ASP A 282 -29.88 20.42 -0.21
CA ASP A 282 -28.81 19.78 -0.96
C ASP A 282 -27.49 19.80 -0.17
N MET A 283 -27.18 20.93 0.49
CA MET A 283 -26.03 21.05 1.40
C MET A 283 -26.10 20.06 2.56
N LYS A 284 -27.26 19.97 3.23
CA LYS A 284 -27.45 19.12 4.40
C LYS A 284 -27.26 17.64 4.06
N ASP A 285 -27.81 17.21 2.94
CA ASP A 285 -27.72 15.80 2.52
C ASP A 285 -26.28 15.45 2.16
N PHE A 286 -25.58 16.28 1.41
CA PHE A 286 -24.17 16.06 1.11
C PHE A 286 -23.28 16.09 2.35
N LYS A 287 -23.48 17.09 3.24
CA LYS A 287 -22.76 17.19 4.52
C LYS A 287 -22.93 15.93 5.37
N SER A 288 -24.17 15.46 5.53
CA SER A 288 -24.45 14.23 6.28
C SER A 288 -23.73 13.02 5.70
N GLY A 289 -23.71 12.88 4.38
CA GLY A 289 -22.98 11.82 3.70
C GLY A 289 -21.47 11.87 3.97
N VAL A 290 -20.86 13.06 3.80
CA VAL A 290 -19.42 13.27 4.04
C VAL A 290 -19.04 12.90 5.48
N GLU A 291 -19.78 13.43 6.47
CA GLU A 291 -19.47 13.19 7.89
C GLU A 291 -19.60 11.70 8.28
N ARG A 292 -20.51 10.95 7.68
CA ARG A 292 -20.64 9.50 7.88
C ARG A 292 -19.39 8.71 7.48
N THR A 293 -18.58 9.20 6.52
CA THR A 293 -17.31 8.56 6.11
C THR A 293 -16.17 8.76 7.09
N GLY A 294 -16.35 9.55 8.15
CA GLY A 294 -15.29 10.01 9.05
C GLY A 294 -14.45 11.14 8.48
N GLY A 295 -14.85 11.71 7.35
CA GLY A 295 -14.24 12.89 6.76
C GLY A 295 -14.83 14.20 7.25
N LYS A 296 -14.57 15.28 6.53
CA LYS A 296 -15.01 16.62 6.93
C LYS A 296 -15.65 17.36 5.76
N PHE A 297 -16.75 18.01 6.04
CA PHE A 297 -17.45 18.88 5.11
C PHE A 297 -16.94 20.32 5.22
N TYR A 298 -16.72 20.96 4.09
CA TYR A 298 -16.31 22.35 3.97
C TYR A 298 -17.26 23.09 3.05
N GLN A 299 -17.76 24.21 3.54
CA GLN A 299 -18.54 25.16 2.77
C GLN A 299 -17.65 26.36 2.45
N GLN A 300 -17.49 26.68 1.17
CA GLN A 300 -16.80 27.90 0.74
C GLN A 300 -17.48 29.13 1.33
N SER A 301 -16.72 30.10 1.78
CA SER A 301 -17.23 31.39 2.26
C SER A 301 -16.17 32.48 2.09
N LYS A 302 -16.57 33.73 2.30
CA LYS A 302 -15.63 34.88 2.26
C LYS A 302 -14.51 34.79 3.32
N THR A 303 -14.74 34.02 4.39
CA THR A 303 -13.79 33.85 5.52
C THR A 303 -13.07 32.49 5.48
N LEU A 304 -13.54 31.54 4.69
CA LEU A 304 -12.95 30.23 4.51
C LEU A 304 -12.80 29.99 3.00
N THR A 305 -11.64 30.28 2.47
CA THR A 305 -11.33 30.11 1.04
C THR A 305 -11.03 28.65 0.72
N VAL A 306 -11.08 28.29 -0.55
CA VAL A 306 -10.70 26.93 -0.98
C VAL A 306 -9.25 26.62 -0.66
N GLU A 307 -8.35 27.64 -0.65
CA GLU A 307 -6.94 27.49 -0.29
C GLU A 307 -6.78 27.11 1.20
N ASP A 308 -7.57 27.74 2.09
CA ASP A 308 -7.61 27.40 3.52
C ASP A 308 -8.14 25.99 3.74
N ILE A 309 -9.15 25.56 2.98
CA ILE A 309 -9.73 24.21 3.03
C ILE A 309 -8.69 23.16 2.64
N VAL A 310 -7.99 23.36 1.53
CA VAL A 310 -6.95 22.43 1.05
C VAL A 310 -5.82 22.34 2.07
N ALA A 311 -5.40 23.48 2.66
CA ALA A 311 -4.38 23.49 3.71
C ALA A 311 -4.83 22.73 4.97
N ASP A 312 -6.11 22.86 5.38
CA ASP A 312 -6.67 22.13 6.53
C ASP A 312 -6.73 20.62 6.27
N ILE A 313 -7.15 20.19 5.08
CA ILE A 313 -7.15 18.76 4.67
C ILE A 313 -5.73 18.18 4.79
N GLN A 314 -4.73 18.89 4.27
CA GLN A 314 -3.34 18.44 4.37
C GLN A 314 -2.87 18.30 5.82
N LYS A 315 -3.20 19.28 6.66
CA LYS A 315 -2.81 19.27 8.07
C LYS A 315 -3.46 18.13 8.85
N GLN A 316 -4.76 17.87 8.62
CA GLN A 316 -5.48 16.80 9.29
C GLN A 316 -4.91 15.43 8.91
N GLU A 317 -4.65 15.20 7.64
CA GLU A 317 -4.09 13.96 7.16
C GLU A 317 -2.63 13.75 7.57
N ALA A 318 -1.85 14.81 7.76
CA ALA A 318 -0.49 14.73 8.30
C ALA A 318 -0.48 14.28 9.76
N LEU A 319 -1.46 14.71 10.56
CA LEU A 319 -1.57 14.34 11.98
C LEU A 319 -1.94 12.85 12.18
N GLU A 320 -2.72 12.25 11.27
CA GLU A 320 -3.09 10.83 11.36
C GLU A 320 -1.97 9.87 10.91
N VAL A 321 -0.96 10.39 10.21
CA VAL A 321 0.17 9.60 9.71
C VAL A 321 1.14 9.18 10.82
N ASP A 322 1.20 9.90 11.94
CA ASP A 322 2.16 9.64 13.03
C ASP A 322 1.87 8.35 13.85
N GLU A 323 0.73 7.67 13.68
CA GLU A 323 0.32 6.54 14.52
C GLU A 323 0.50 5.14 13.92
N LEU A 324 0.96 4.98 12.69
CA LEU A 324 1.12 3.65 12.10
C LEU A 324 2.55 3.10 12.20
N ILE A 325 2.67 2.19 13.12
CA ILE A 325 3.85 1.34 13.29
C ILE A 325 3.78 0.20 12.26
N ILE A 326 4.55 0.30 11.18
CA ILE A 326 4.71 -0.82 10.23
C ILE A 326 5.72 -1.79 10.81
N THR A 327 5.26 -2.96 11.19
CA THR A 327 6.08 -4.06 11.67
C THR A 327 6.49 -4.93 10.46
N LYS A 328 7.76 -4.91 10.11
CA LYS A 328 8.32 -5.75 9.03
C LYS A 328 9.12 -6.90 9.64
N GLU A 329 8.75 -8.14 9.29
CA GLU A 329 9.56 -9.31 9.60
C GLU A 329 10.74 -9.40 8.63
N ILE A 330 11.96 -9.36 9.13
CA ILE A 330 13.18 -9.52 8.34
C ILE A 330 13.83 -10.84 8.75
N ASP A 331 13.92 -11.77 7.81
CA ASP A 331 14.60 -13.06 8.03
C ASP A 331 16.10 -12.83 8.28
N GLN A 332 16.66 -13.51 9.28
CA GLN A 332 18.09 -13.44 9.62
C GLN A 332 18.74 -14.84 9.59
N PRO A 333 18.90 -15.47 8.43
CA PRO A 333 19.51 -16.78 8.31
C PRO A 333 21.05 -16.76 8.34
N GLU A 334 21.70 -15.61 8.16
CA GLU A 334 23.13 -15.46 7.81
C GLU A 334 24.04 -16.12 8.82
N ALA A 335 23.90 -15.81 10.10
CA ALA A 335 24.76 -16.34 11.14
C ALA A 335 24.65 -17.88 11.27
N PHE A 336 23.44 -18.43 11.11
CA PHE A 336 23.18 -19.87 11.18
C PHE A 336 23.67 -20.61 9.95
N ALA A 337 23.57 -19.98 8.75
CA ALA A 337 24.09 -20.53 7.51
C ALA A 337 25.63 -20.61 7.55
N VAL A 338 26.30 -19.55 8.02
CA VAL A 338 27.76 -19.56 8.20
C VAL A 338 28.18 -20.65 9.19
N ALA A 339 27.52 -20.75 10.34
CA ALA A 339 27.83 -21.80 11.34
C ALA A 339 27.63 -23.21 10.75
N LEU A 340 26.57 -23.42 9.96
CA LEU A 340 26.34 -24.72 9.29
C LEU A 340 27.48 -25.04 8.32
N ILE A 341 27.95 -24.11 7.52
CA ILE A 341 29.07 -24.31 6.59
C ILE A 341 30.35 -24.67 7.36
N VAL A 342 30.62 -23.99 8.48
CA VAL A 342 31.78 -24.26 9.32
C VAL A 342 31.72 -25.69 9.88
N PHE A 343 30.58 -26.13 10.44
CA PHE A 343 30.43 -27.47 10.94
C PHE A 343 30.57 -28.54 9.85
N LEU A 344 30.03 -28.32 8.68
CA LEU A 344 30.14 -29.24 7.53
C LEU A 344 31.59 -29.35 7.05
N THR A 345 32.33 -28.26 6.92
CA THR A 345 33.72 -28.23 6.43
C THR A 345 34.65 -28.90 7.45
N LEU A 346 34.53 -28.61 8.74
CA LEU A 346 35.31 -29.24 9.80
C LEU A 346 34.99 -30.73 9.91
N GLY A 347 33.72 -31.10 9.86
CA GLY A 347 33.28 -32.51 9.90
C GLY A 347 33.79 -33.30 8.69
N PHE A 348 33.73 -32.74 7.49
CA PHE A 348 34.27 -33.34 6.28
C PHE A 348 35.81 -33.55 6.39
N GLY A 349 36.53 -32.51 6.84
CA GLY A 349 37.98 -32.61 7.06
C GLY A 349 38.35 -33.71 8.06
N ALA A 350 37.67 -33.75 9.22
CA ALA A 350 37.90 -34.83 10.22
C ALA A 350 37.57 -36.22 9.67
N GLY A 351 36.50 -36.35 8.88
CA GLY A 351 36.08 -37.59 8.25
C GLY A 351 37.10 -38.13 7.22
N VAL A 352 37.67 -37.25 6.40
CA VAL A 352 38.72 -37.63 5.43
C VAL A 352 39.97 -38.17 6.15
N VAL A 353 40.41 -37.45 7.20
CA VAL A 353 41.62 -37.92 7.97
C VAL A 353 41.33 -39.21 8.74
N LEU A 354 40.15 -39.47 9.22
CA LEU A 354 39.79 -40.72 9.88
C LEU A 354 39.73 -41.92 8.91
N LYS A 355 39.42 -41.67 7.64
CA LYS A 355 39.32 -42.70 6.61
C LYS A 355 40.71 -43.08 6.02
N SER A 356 41.68 -42.15 6.03
CA SER A 356 43.05 -42.37 5.62
C SER A 356 43.80 -43.15 6.74
#